data_d7900ac6ea96c017419ad534b55ab313
#
_entry.id   d7900ac6ea96c017419ad534b55ab313
#
_cell.length_a   1.000
_cell.length_b   1.000
_cell.length_c   1.000
_cell.angle_alpha   90.00
_cell.angle_beta   90.00
_cell.angle_gamma   90.00
#
_symmetry.space_group_name_H-M   'P 1'
#
loop_
_entity.id
_entity.type
_entity.pdbx_description
1 polymer ?
#
loop_
_entity_poly.entity_id
_entity_poly.type
_entity_poly.pdbx_seq_one_letter_code
_entity_poly.pdbx_strand_id
1 'polypeptide(L)'
;MSIIIENASLLLGSDLTFVNNGFIEIGENGIIKKVGAGNYRGIIDKERNVIDAEGFMIIPGFINAHTHVGDSIGKDFLIDSGLDERVHPVFGAKRNILQKTRPDHLKMFIRSSAISMMKKGIVAFADFREGGIEGVKLLKTAISDLPIKCVILGRVEYYFNPEKKEIIYHEVGIEQKDKKLSSNLLQMASDILKIADGFGISGANENTDETLIQYSKLLQSKNSTEKKKLLSAIHAAESKDTNELSKSKTGMTEVYRIMQYLKPDILVHMTNADEEDISIVAKKGTGVIVCPRSNGILGVG
;
A
#
# COMPACT_ATOMS: atom_id res chain seq x y z
N MET A 1 31.20 -7.94 8.41
CA MET A 1 31.62 -7.16 9.59
C MET A 1 30.41 -6.89 10.46
N SER A 2 30.43 -7.30 11.74
CA SER A 2 29.31 -7.07 12.65
C SER A 2 29.39 -5.64 13.24
N ILE A 3 28.23 -5.07 13.57
CA ILE A 3 28.11 -3.73 14.17
C ILE A 3 27.55 -3.89 15.57
N ILE A 4 28.14 -3.20 16.53
CA ILE A 4 27.62 -3.04 17.88
C ILE A 4 27.27 -1.58 18.07
N ILE A 5 26.04 -1.30 18.51
CA ILE A 5 25.60 0.03 18.92
C ILE A 5 25.38 -0.05 20.42
N GLU A 6 26.03 0.82 21.20
CA GLU A 6 25.92 0.81 22.67
C GLU A 6 25.67 2.21 23.23
N ASN A 7 25.37 2.28 24.52
CA ASN A 7 25.01 3.49 25.26
C ASN A 7 23.73 4.19 24.78
N ALA A 8 22.90 3.55 23.95
CA ALA A 8 21.67 4.13 23.44
C ALA A 8 20.50 3.94 24.39
N SER A 9 19.55 4.87 24.39
CA SER A 9 18.18 4.58 24.81
C SER A 9 17.49 3.76 23.73
N LEU A 10 16.75 2.73 24.09
CA LEU A 10 16.09 1.84 23.13
C LEU A 10 14.57 1.80 23.35
N LEU A 11 13.80 1.74 22.28
CA LEU A 11 12.41 1.29 22.30
C LEU A 11 12.33 -0.08 21.63
N LEU A 12 11.88 -1.09 22.36
CA LEU A 12 11.96 -2.49 21.95
C LEU A 12 10.58 -3.14 21.84
N GLY A 13 10.46 -4.05 20.87
CA GLY A 13 9.26 -4.86 20.69
C GLY A 13 8.05 -4.10 20.14
N SER A 14 6.90 -4.78 20.10
CA SER A 14 5.63 -4.21 19.62
C SER A 14 4.99 -3.23 20.60
N ASP A 15 5.34 -3.35 21.87
CA ASP A 15 4.88 -2.51 22.98
C ASP A 15 5.79 -1.33 23.26
N LEU A 16 6.88 -1.18 22.48
CA LEU A 16 7.87 -0.11 22.60
C LEU A 16 8.45 0.02 24.01
N THR A 17 8.75 -1.13 24.65
CA THR A 17 9.38 -1.14 25.97
C THR A 17 10.65 -0.29 26.00
N PHE A 18 10.71 0.68 26.93
CA PHE A 18 11.82 1.60 27.05
C PHE A 18 12.99 1.00 27.84
N VAL A 19 14.19 1.09 27.28
CA VAL A 19 15.47 0.75 27.93
C VAL A 19 16.37 1.99 27.92
N ASN A 20 16.69 2.51 29.10
CA ASN A 20 17.43 3.79 29.22
C ASN A 20 18.88 3.71 28.73
N ASN A 21 19.56 2.61 28.96
CA ASN A 21 20.90 2.34 28.46
C ASN A 21 20.93 0.91 27.93
N GLY A 22 21.24 0.77 26.67
CA GLY A 22 21.20 -0.54 26.03
C GLY A 22 22.17 -0.66 24.85
N PHE A 23 22.21 -1.87 24.31
CA PHE A 23 23.02 -2.17 23.14
C PHE A 23 22.25 -3.00 22.12
N ILE A 24 22.68 -2.91 20.88
CA ILE A 24 22.21 -3.74 19.75
C ILE A 24 23.43 -4.32 19.04
N GLU A 25 23.48 -5.64 18.89
CA GLU A 25 24.44 -6.35 18.05
C GLU A 25 23.77 -6.72 16.72
N ILE A 26 24.35 -6.23 15.62
CA ILE A 26 23.91 -6.49 14.25
C ILE A 26 24.95 -7.37 13.57
N GLY A 27 24.50 -8.52 13.03
CA GLY A 27 25.36 -9.44 12.29
C GLY A 27 25.72 -8.94 10.89
N GLU A 28 26.68 -9.59 10.25
CA GLU A 28 27.15 -9.25 8.90
C GLU A 28 26.03 -9.27 7.83
N ASN A 29 25.01 -10.05 8.06
CA ASN A 29 23.81 -10.12 7.19
C ASN A 29 22.75 -9.04 7.49
N GLY A 30 23.08 -8.05 8.34
CA GLY A 30 22.16 -6.98 8.74
C GLY A 30 21.06 -7.40 9.72
N ILE A 31 21.10 -8.62 10.24
CA ILE A 31 20.11 -9.14 11.20
C ILE A 31 20.55 -8.79 12.62
N ILE A 32 19.64 -8.27 13.42
CA ILE A 32 19.86 -8.05 14.86
C ILE A 32 20.03 -9.42 15.50
N LYS A 33 21.23 -9.65 16.10
CA LYS A 33 21.58 -10.89 16.81
C LYS A 33 21.22 -10.83 18.27
N LYS A 34 21.43 -9.68 18.89
CA LYS A 34 21.22 -9.48 20.31
C LYS A 34 20.82 -8.06 20.61
N VAL A 35 19.94 -7.90 21.57
CA VAL A 35 19.55 -6.63 22.17
C VAL A 35 19.57 -6.82 23.68
N GLY A 36 20.00 -5.81 24.43
CA GLY A 36 20.03 -5.91 25.89
C GLY A 36 20.17 -4.57 26.57
N ALA A 37 19.94 -4.59 27.88
CA ALA A 37 20.18 -3.46 28.77
C ALA A 37 21.63 -3.45 29.25
N GLY A 38 22.17 -2.26 29.54
CA GLY A 38 23.53 -2.04 29.98
C GLY A 38 24.55 -2.14 28.84
N ASN A 39 25.83 -2.29 29.20
CA ASN A 39 26.92 -2.34 28.24
C ASN A 39 27.02 -3.71 27.57
N TYR A 40 27.47 -3.72 26.32
CA TYR A 40 27.75 -4.96 25.61
C TYR A 40 28.88 -5.74 26.30
N ARG A 41 28.62 -7.01 26.61
CA ARG A 41 29.59 -7.89 27.31
C ARG A 41 30.14 -9.00 26.41
N GLY A 42 29.99 -8.88 25.10
CA GLY A 42 30.56 -9.84 24.16
C GLY A 42 32.05 -9.54 23.85
N ILE A 43 32.69 -10.46 23.13
CA ILE A 43 34.07 -10.25 22.66
C ILE A 43 34.05 -9.17 21.58
N ILE A 44 34.75 -8.10 21.80
CA ILE A 44 35.01 -7.04 20.81
C ILE A 44 36.33 -7.40 20.15
N ASP A 45 36.30 -8.00 18.96
CA ASP A 45 37.51 -8.19 18.15
C ASP A 45 37.77 -6.97 17.26
N LYS A 46 38.95 -6.91 16.67
CA LYS A 46 39.39 -5.78 15.84
C LYS A 46 38.61 -5.58 14.56
N GLU A 47 37.72 -6.54 14.20
CA GLU A 47 36.90 -6.48 13.00
C GLU A 47 35.48 -5.96 13.25
N ARG A 48 35.14 -5.61 14.50
CA ARG A 48 33.79 -5.11 14.84
C ARG A 48 33.78 -3.60 14.86
N ASN A 49 32.76 -3.03 14.20
CA ASN A 49 32.44 -1.61 14.33
C ASN A 49 31.60 -1.41 15.60
N VAL A 50 32.14 -0.64 16.55
CA VAL A 50 31.39 -0.19 17.72
C VAL A 50 30.97 1.27 17.49
N ILE A 51 29.68 1.53 17.64
CA ILE A 51 29.10 2.87 17.56
C ILE A 51 28.65 3.24 18.97
N ASP A 52 29.24 4.28 19.52
CA ASP A 52 28.75 4.90 20.74
C ASP A 52 27.55 5.79 20.39
N ALA A 53 26.40 5.47 20.93
CA ALA A 53 25.13 6.17 20.70
C ALA A 53 24.64 6.88 21.98
N GLU A 54 25.54 7.32 22.84
CA GLU A 54 25.21 8.14 24.01
C GLU A 54 24.40 9.38 23.60
N GLY A 55 23.28 9.61 24.27
CA GLY A 55 22.36 10.72 23.96
C GLY A 55 21.41 10.46 22.80
N PHE A 56 21.51 9.33 22.12
CA PHE A 56 20.58 8.93 21.06
C PHE A 56 19.57 7.91 21.54
N MET A 57 18.39 7.92 20.89
CA MET A 57 17.37 6.91 21.06
C MET A 57 17.24 6.10 19.77
N ILE A 58 17.29 4.78 19.89
CA ILE A 58 17.05 3.85 18.77
C ILE A 58 15.61 3.35 18.87
N ILE A 59 14.88 3.49 17.78
CA ILE A 59 13.49 3.05 17.65
C ILE A 59 13.34 2.13 16.43
N PRO A 60 12.30 1.29 16.37
CA PRO A 60 11.95 0.59 15.14
C PRO A 60 11.73 1.59 14.00
N GLY A 61 12.23 1.26 12.80
CA GLY A 61 12.02 2.12 11.63
C GLY A 61 10.53 2.24 11.28
N PHE A 62 10.11 3.41 10.80
CA PHE A 62 8.73 3.65 10.42
C PHE A 62 8.33 2.87 9.18
N ILE A 63 7.05 2.50 9.10
CA ILE A 63 6.43 1.86 7.92
C ILE A 63 5.35 2.79 7.39
N ASN A 64 5.44 3.16 6.10
CA ASN A 64 4.35 3.85 5.41
C ASN A 64 3.45 2.81 4.73
N ALA A 65 2.34 2.48 5.37
CA ALA A 65 1.50 1.36 4.96
C ALA A 65 0.62 1.63 3.73
N HIS A 66 0.54 2.89 3.25
CA HIS A 66 -0.23 3.23 2.06
C HIS A 66 0.41 4.38 1.28
N THR A 67 0.76 4.11 0.03
CA THR A 67 1.31 5.10 -0.90
C THR A 67 0.83 4.87 -2.34
N HIS A 68 0.94 5.93 -3.14
CA HIS A 68 0.84 5.93 -4.58
C HIS A 68 2.07 6.66 -5.15
N VAL A 69 3.26 6.05 -5.00
CA VAL A 69 4.51 6.75 -5.39
C VAL A 69 4.61 7.06 -6.89
N GLY A 70 3.80 6.40 -7.71
CA GLY A 70 3.68 6.72 -9.13
C GLY A 70 3.19 8.12 -9.41
N ASP A 71 2.36 8.66 -8.50
CA ASP A 71 1.76 9.98 -8.62
C ASP A 71 2.68 11.10 -8.19
N SER A 72 3.84 10.78 -7.65
CA SER A 72 4.75 11.77 -7.04
C SER A 72 5.20 12.86 -8.00
N ILE A 73 5.17 12.60 -9.31
CA ILE A 73 5.40 13.63 -10.34
C ILE A 73 4.29 14.67 -10.38
N GLY A 74 3.06 14.30 -10.00
CA GLY A 74 1.90 15.19 -9.95
C GLY A 74 1.65 15.78 -8.57
N LYS A 75 2.63 15.72 -7.66
CA LYS A 75 2.50 16.32 -6.34
C LYS A 75 2.15 17.80 -6.47
N ASP A 76 1.19 18.23 -5.66
CA ASP A 76 0.68 19.60 -5.64
C ASP A 76 -0.08 20.04 -6.92
N PHE A 77 -0.40 19.10 -7.83
CA PHE A 77 -1.24 19.37 -9.00
C PHE A 77 -2.71 19.39 -8.62
N LEU A 78 -3.47 20.36 -9.09
CA LEU A 78 -4.90 20.56 -8.82
C LEU A 78 -5.24 20.60 -7.30
N ILE A 79 -4.50 21.39 -6.53
CA ILE A 79 -4.68 21.49 -5.07
C ILE A 79 -6.13 21.89 -4.69
N ASP A 80 -6.75 22.76 -5.48
CA ASP A 80 -8.11 23.28 -5.22
C ASP A 80 -9.23 22.45 -5.86
N SER A 81 -8.93 21.30 -6.45
CA SER A 81 -9.91 20.42 -7.08
C SER A 81 -10.43 19.35 -6.15
N GLY A 82 -11.63 18.83 -6.44
CA GLY A 82 -12.24 17.71 -5.70
C GLY A 82 -11.49 16.40 -5.87
N LEU A 83 -11.85 15.41 -5.02
CA LEU A 83 -11.21 14.09 -5.03
C LEU A 83 -11.25 13.43 -6.41
N ASP A 84 -12.43 13.36 -7.04
CA ASP A 84 -12.61 12.70 -8.33
C ASP A 84 -11.83 13.37 -9.46
N GLU A 85 -11.80 14.71 -9.49
CA GLU A 85 -11.02 15.45 -10.50
C GLU A 85 -9.53 15.15 -10.41
N ARG A 86 -9.04 14.83 -9.22
CA ARG A 86 -7.63 14.50 -8.97
C ARG A 86 -7.32 13.03 -9.27
N VAL A 87 -8.05 12.12 -8.66
CA VAL A 87 -7.61 10.72 -8.54
C VAL A 87 -8.52 9.70 -9.21
N HIS A 88 -9.69 10.10 -9.75
CA HIS A 88 -10.58 9.14 -10.40
C HIS A 88 -9.85 8.33 -11.48
N PRO A 89 -10.01 6.99 -11.51
CA PRO A 89 -9.20 6.12 -12.38
C PRO A 89 -9.42 6.33 -13.88
N VAL A 90 -10.49 6.99 -14.29
CA VAL A 90 -10.84 7.22 -15.71
C VAL A 90 -10.56 8.64 -16.17
N PHE A 91 -11.11 9.63 -15.46
CA PHE A 91 -11.08 11.04 -15.87
C PHE A 91 -10.27 11.94 -14.94
N GLY A 92 -9.74 11.40 -13.85
CA GLY A 92 -8.89 12.16 -12.94
C GLY A 92 -7.58 12.60 -13.58
N ALA A 93 -7.09 13.77 -13.17
CA ALA A 93 -5.85 14.34 -13.68
C ALA A 93 -4.63 13.44 -13.47
N LYS A 94 -4.60 12.67 -12.37
CA LYS A 94 -3.60 11.64 -12.08
C LYS A 94 -3.38 10.72 -13.27
N ARG A 95 -4.45 10.19 -13.86
CA ARG A 95 -4.36 9.30 -15.02
C ARG A 95 -3.67 9.96 -16.21
N ASN A 96 -4.09 11.19 -16.54
CA ASN A 96 -3.49 11.94 -17.65
C ASN A 96 -1.99 12.16 -17.44
N ILE A 97 -1.58 12.49 -16.21
CA ILE A 97 -0.18 12.67 -15.86
C ILE A 97 0.58 11.34 -16.04
N LEU A 98 0.09 10.25 -15.49
CA LEU A 98 0.77 8.95 -15.57
C LEU A 98 0.90 8.44 -17.01
N GLN A 99 -0.15 8.59 -17.84
CA GLN A 99 -0.14 8.14 -19.23
C GLN A 99 0.73 8.98 -20.16
N LYS A 100 0.81 10.30 -19.90
CA LYS A 100 1.58 11.24 -20.76
C LYS A 100 3.04 11.39 -20.32
N THR A 101 3.39 10.90 -19.15
CA THR A 101 4.75 11.00 -18.63
C THR A 101 5.61 9.84 -19.11
N ARG A 102 6.81 10.16 -19.58
CA ARG A 102 7.78 9.15 -19.99
C ARG A 102 8.17 8.23 -18.84
N PRO A 103 8.35 6.93 -19.07
CA PRO A 103 8.69 5.96 -18.02
C PRO A 103 9.96 6.30 -17.23
N ASP A 104 10.97 6.89 -17.88
CA ASP A 104 12.21 7.31 -17.21
C ASP A 104 11.97 8.46 -16.21
N HIS A 105 11.09 9.40 -16.52
CA HIS A 105 10.68 10.45 -15.59
C HIS A 105 9.88 9.88 -14.42
N LEU A 106 8.91 9.01 -14.68
CA LEU A 106 8.16 8.31 -13.60
C LEU A 106 9.12 7.56 -12.68
N LYS A 107 10.08 6.81 -13.25
CA LYS A 107 11.11 6.10 -12.48
C LYS A 107 11.90 7.04 -11.56
N MET A 108 12.31 8.19 -12.07
CA MET A 108 13.06 9.19 -11.31
C MET A 108 12.25 9.73 -10.13
N PHE A 109 10.97 10.06 -10.33
CA PHE A 109 10.10 10.58 -9.26
C PHE A 109 9.77 9.51 -8.22
N ILE A 110 9.50 8.27 -8.63
CA ILE A 110 9.31 7.13 -7.74
C ILE A 110 10.55 6.94 -6.85
N ARG A 111 11.74 6.93 -7.45
CA ARG A 111 13.01 6.82 -6.74
C ARG A 111 13.23 7.96 -5.74
N SER A 112 12.95 9.19 -6.16
CA SER A 112 13.06 10.37 -5.30
C SER A 112 12.13 10.30 -4.09
N SER A 113 10.91 9.77 -4.28
CA SER A 113 9.95 9.55 -3.20
C SER A 113 10.45 8.50 -2.20
N ALA A 114 11.01 7.39 -2.70
CA ALA A 114 11.60 6.36 -1.85
C ALA A 114 12.78 6.91 -1.02
N ILE A 115 13.69 7.67 -1.65
CA ILE A 115 14.80 8.33 -0.96
C ILE A 115 14.27 9.34 0.08
N SER A 116 13.24 10.12 -0.24
CA SER A 116 12.61 11.06 0.70
C SER A 116 12.00 10.34 1.92
N MET A 117 11.39 9.18 1.72
CA MET A 117 10.89 8.34 2.81
C MET A 117 12.03 7.84 3.69
N MET A 118 13.11 7.32 3.11
CA MET A 118 14.29 6.86 3.86
C MET A 118 14.89 7.98 4.72
N LYS A 119 15.02 9.20 4.18
CA LYS A 119 15.51 10.37 4.92
C LYS A 119 14.64 10.76 6.13
N LYS A 120 13.40 10.26 6.19
CA LYS A 120 12.47 10.46 7.31
C LYS A 120 12.36 9.25 8.23
N GLY A 121 13.28 8.28 8.11
CA GLY A 121 13.31 7.08 8.95
C GLY A 121 12.29 6.01 8.54
N ILE A 122 11.69 6.10 7.35
CA ILE A 122 10.80 5.07 6.82
C ILE A 122 11.66 3.99 6.17
N VAL A 123 11.57 2.76 6.68
CA VAL A 123 12.35 1.60 6.24
C VAL A 123 11.57 0.66 5.33
N ALA A 124 10.25 0.81 5.30
CA ALA A 124 9.37 0.03 4.43
C ALA A 124 8.14 0.84 4.03
N PHE A 125 7.59 0.57 2.85
CA PHE A 125 6.32 1.14 2.43
C PHE A 125 5.49 0.13 1.62
N ALA A 126 4.16 0.35 1.59
CA ALA A 126 3.27 -0.35 0.68
C ALA A 126 2.77 0.60 -0.40
N ASP A 127 2.80 0.18 -1.66
CA ASP A 127 2.39 1.00 -2.80
C ASP A 127 1.25 0.35 -3.57
N PHE A 128 0.18 1.11 -3.76
CA PHE A 128 -0.93 0.78 -4.65
C PHE A 128 -0.51 1.14 -6.07
N ARG A 129 -0.06 0.12 -6.82
CA ARG A 129 0.65 0.36 -8.07
C ARG A 129 -0.26 0.28 -9.28
N GLU A 130 -0.43 1.42 -9.93
CA GLU A 130 -1.08 1.55 -11.21
C GLU A 130 -0.17 1.10 -12.36
N GLY A 131 -0.74 0.97 -13.56
CA GLY A 131 -0.01 0.61 -14.78
C GLY A 131 0.21 -0.89 -14.97
N GLY A 132 -0.56 -1.73 -14.28
CA GLY A 132 -0.52 -3.18 -14.45
C GLY A 132 0.87 -3.77 -14.24
N ILE A 133 1.26 -4.72 -15.11
CA ILE A 133 2.57 -5.40 -15.05
C ILE A 133 3.72 -4.41 -15.22
N GLU A 134 3.61 -3.48 -16.16
CA GLU A 134 4.69 -2.52 -16.44
C GLU A 134 4.86 -1.52 -15.30
N GLY A 135 3.75 -1.10 -14.66
CA GLY A 135 3.83 -0.29 -13.46
C GLY A 135 4.57 -0.99 -12.31
N VAL A 136 4.29 -2.26 -12.07
CA VAL A 136 5.00 -3.07 -11.05
C VAL A 136 6.49 -3.19 -11.38
N LYS A 137 6.84 -3.49 -12.64
CA LYS A 137 8.25 -3.56 -13.08
C LYS A 137 8.98 -2.25 -12.92
N LEU A 138 8.31 -1.15 -13.27
CA LEU A 138 8.87 0.21 -13.16
C LEU A 138 9.22 0.55 -11.70
N LEU A 139 8.30 0.30 -10.75
CA LEU A 139 8.54 0.51 -9.34
C LEU A 139 9.71 -0.35 -8.84
N LYS A 140 9.72 -1.65 -9.13
CA LYS A 140 10.82 -2.55 -8.75
C LYS A 140 12.17 -2.04 -9.25
N THR A 141 12.22 -1.62 -10.52
CA THR A 141 13.46 -1.08 -11.11
C THR A 141 13.87 0.24 -10.47
N ALA A 142 12.91 1.10 -10.11
CA ALA A 142 13.19 2.40 -9.51
C ALA A 142 13.87 2.31 -8.14
N ILE A 143 13.60 1.25 -7.38
CA ILE A 143 14.06 1.09 -6.00
C ILE A 143 15.04 -0.09 -5.81
N SER A 144 15.46 -0.76 -6.89
CA SER A 144 16.19 -2.03 -6.84
C SER A 144 17.51 -2.00 -6.05
N ASP A 145 18.16 -0.85 -5.98
CA ASP A 145 19.44 -0.62 -5.27
C ASP A 145 19.26 0.19 -3.97
N LEU A 146 18.03 0.51 -3.59
CA LEU A 146 17.75 1.25 -2.36
C LEU A 146 17.51 0.29 -1.18
N PRO A 147 18.07 0.58 0.02
CA PRO A 147 17.85 -0.22 1.21
C PRO A 147 16.48 0.06 1.87
N ILE A 148 15.42 0.06 1.08
CA ILE A 148 14.05 0.22 1.54
C ILE A 148 13.21 -0.96 1.06
N LYS A 149 12.37 -1.50 1.93
CA LYS A 149 11.44 -2.58 1.55
C LYS A 149 10.17 -1.99 0.95
N CYS A 150 9.62 -2.68 -0.05
CA CYS A 150 8.33 -2.29 -0.64
C CYS A 150 7.42 -3.51 -0.75
N VAL A 151 6.19 -3.35 -0.29
CA VAL A 151 5.07 -4.25 -0.58
C VAL A 151 4.32 -3.66 -1.76
N ILE A 152 4.35 -4.35 -2.89
CA ILE A 152 3.76 -3.84 -4.14
C ILE A 152 2.38 -4.48 -4.33
N LEU A 153 1.35 -3.66 -4.28
CA LEU A 153 -0.04 -4.05 -4.48
C LEU A 153 -0.48 -3.57 -5.86
N GLY A 154 -0.39 -4.47 -6.84
CA GLY A 154 -0.73 -4.16 -8.24
C GLY A 154 -2.22 -4.21 -8.50
N ARG A 155 -2.65 -3.68 -9.63
CA ARG A 155 -4.04 -3.80 -10.08
C ARG A 155 -4.13 -3.83 -11.61
N VAL A 156 -5.23 -4.37 -12.11
CA VAL A 156 -5.64 -4.25 -13.51
C VAL A 156 -6.32 -2.89 -13.69
N GLU A 157 -5.98 -2.19 -14.74
CA GLU A 157 -6.54 -0.87 -15.05
C GLU A 157 -7.90 -1.00 -15.74
N TYR A 158 -8.97 -1.00 -14.99
CA TYR A 158 -10.34 -0.97 -15.52
C TYR A 158 -11.24 -0.13 -14.60
N TYR A 159 -12.42 0.19 -15.10
CA TYR A 159 -13.46 0.93 -14.41
C TYR A 159 -14.83 0.42 -14.82
N PHE A 160 -15.72 0.20 -13.88
CA PHE A 160 -17.12 -0.05 -14.16
C PHE A 160 -17.88 1.25 -14.32
N ASN A 161 -18.42 1.50 -15.52
CA ASN A 161 -19.29 2.64 -15.77
C ASN A 161 -20.73 2.29 -15.38
N PRO A 162 -21.29 2.87 -14.30
CA PRO A 162 -22.61 2.52 -13.82
C PRO A 162 -23.75 3.01 -14.74
N GLU A 163 -23.52 4.06 -15.54
CA GLU A 163 -24.50 4.59 -16.47
C GLU A 163 -24.66 3.67 -17.68
N LYS A 164 -23.55 3.27 -18.26
CA LYS A 164 -23.53 2.36 -19.41
C LYS A 164 -23.62 0.88 -19.00
N LYS A 165 -23.46 0.57 -17.70
CA LYS A 165 -23.43 -0.81 -17.15
C LYS A 165 -22.36 -1.69 -17.82
N GLU A 166 -21.20 -1.13 -18.06
CA GLU A 166 -20.09 -1.81 -18.75
C GLU A 166 -18.77 -1.59 -18.03
N ILE A 167 -17.82 -2.53 -18.21
CA ILE A 167 -16.45 -2.41 -17.76
C ILE A 167 -15.63 -1.74 -18.87
N ILE A 168 -15.03 -0.60 -18.56
CA ILE A 168 -14.13 0.09 -19.47
C ILE A 168 -12.69 -0.28 -19.09
N TYR A 169 -11.99 -0.86 -20.05
CA TYR A 169 -10.58 -1.19 -19.92
C TYR A 169 -9.72 -0.20 -20.70
N HIS A 170 -8.76 0.42 -20.06
CA HIS A 170 -8.08 1.60 -20.58
C HIS A 170 -6.96 1.35 -21.58
N GLU A 171 -6.32 0.17 -21.55
CA GLU A 171 -5.19 -0.10 -22.45
C GLU A 171 -5.61 -0.44 -23.89
N VAL A 172 -6.81 -0.96 -24.07
CA VAL A 172 -7.23 -1.55 -25.35
C VAL A 172 -8.55 -0.99 -25.91
N GLY A 173 -9.23 -0.10 -25.18
CA GLY A 173 -10.52 0.45 -25.65
C GLY A 173 -11.64 -0.61 -25.75
N ILE A 174 -11.50 -1.74 -25.07
CA ILE A 174 -12.50 -2.82 -25.09
C ILE A 174 -13.59 -2.49 -24.09
N GLU A 175 -14.74 -2.10 -24.60
CA GLU A 175 -15.99 -2.01 -23.82
C GLU A 175 -16.55 -3.42 -23.61
N GLN A 176 -16.69 -3.84 -22.35
CA GLN A 176 -17.36 -5.10 -22.01
C GLN A 176 -18.68 -4.81 -21.31
N LYS A 177 -19.76 -5.33 -21.88
CA LYS A 177 -21.12 -5.23 -21.30
C LYS A 177 -21.35 -6.15 -20.09
N ASP A 178 -20.34 -6.90 -19.68
CA ASP A 178 -20.44 -7.85 -18.58
C ASP A 178 -20.10 -7.18 -17.23
N LYS A 179 -20.82 -7.62 -16.19
CA LYS A 179 -20.53 -7.26 -14.80
C LYS A 179 -19.30 -7.99 -14.23
N LYS A 180 -18.59 -8.77 -15.03
CA LYS A 180 -17.46 -9.61 -14.63
C LYS A 180 -16.23 -9.27 -15.46
N LEU A 181 -15.05 -9.45 -14.85
CA LEU A 181 -13.81 -9.42 -15.61
C LEU A 181 -13.79 -10.53 -16.65
N SER A 182 -13.38 -10.20 -17.85
CA SER A 182 -13.17 -11.19 -18.91
C SER A 182 -12.02 -12.14 -18.56
N SER A 183 -11.93 -13.23 -19.30
CA SER A 183 -10.81 -14.17 -19.16
C SER A 183 -9.46 -13.50 -19.36
N ASN A 184 -9.36 -12.54 -20.28
CA ASN A 184 -8.13 -11.78 -20.52
C ASN A 184 -7.76 -10.90 -19.31
N LEU A 185 -8.72 -10.15 -18.73
CA LEU A 185 -8.49 -9.34 -17.55
C LEU A 185 -8.15 -10.17 -16.31
N LEU A 186 -8.77 -11.34 -16.14
CA LEU A 186 -8.41 -12.30 -15.09
C LEU A 186 -7.01 -12.88 -15.29
N GLN A 187 -6.63 -13.15 -16.54
CA GLN A 187 -5.26 -13.58 -16.84
C GLN A 187 -4.25 -12.48 -16.50
N MET A 188 -4.51 -11.24 -16.88
CA MET A 188 -3.68 -10.09 -16.50
C MET A 188 -3.56 -9.93 -14.98
N ALA A 189 -4.68 -10.05 -14.25
CA ALA A 189 -4.69 -10.04 -12.80
C ALA A 189 -3.80 -11.16 -12.22
N SER A 190 -3.91 -12.38 -12.77
CA SER A 190 -3.06 -13.51 -12.39
C SER A 190 -1.57 -13.25 -12.67
N ASP A 191 -1.26 -12.62 -13.79
CA ASP A 191 0.14 -12.31 -14.17
C ASP A 191 0.73 -11.20 -13.30
N ILE A 192 -0.06 -10.21 -12.89
CA ILE A 192 0.33 -9.22 -11.88
C ILE A 192 0.73 -9.90 -10.57
N LEU A 193 -0.05 -10.87 -10.08
CA LEU A 193 0.26 -11.59 -8.85
C LEU A 193 1.54 -12.42 -8.89
N LYS A 194 2.05 -12.77 -10.07
CA LYS A 194 3.37 -13.44 -10.20
C LYS A 194 4.54 -12.53 -9.82
N ILE A 195 4.34 -11.22 -9.90
CA ILE A 195 5.39 -10.23 -9.70
C ILE A 195 5.09 -9.19 -8.61
N ALA A 196 3.86 -9.10 -8.15
CA ALA A 196 3.44 -8.22 -7.05
C ALA A 196 3.26 -9.01 -5.74
N ASP A 197 3.03 -8.31 -4.65
CA ASP A 197 2.78 -8.90 -3.33
C ASP A 197 1.28 -9.03 -3.04
N GLY A 198 0.44 -8.62 -3.99
CA GLY A 198 -1.01 -8.69 -3.87
C GLY A 198 -1.72 -7.67 -4.75
N PHE A 199 -3.00 -7.43 -4.46
CA PHE A 199 -3.81 -6.42 -5.12
C PHE A 199 -4.03 -5.17 -4.28
N GLY A 200 -3.89 -3.99 -4.90
CA GLY A 200 -4.30 -2.68 -4.38
C GLY A 200 -5.47 -2.14 -5.20
N ILE A 201 -6.68 -2.40 -4.76
CA ILE A 201 -7.91 -2.10 -5.49
C ILE A 201 -8.36 -0.66 -5.19
N SER A 202 -8.91 0.06 -6.17
CA SER A 202 -9.38 1.44 -6.01
C SER A 202 -10.47 1.55 -4.95
N GLY A 203 -11.68 1.17 -5.22
CA GLY A 203 -12.81 1.20 -4.30
C GLY A 203 -13.91 0.26 -4.79
N ALA A 204 -14.96 0.06 -4.00
CA ALA A 204 -16.05 -0.80 -4.43
C ALA A 204 -16.96 -0.09 -5.47
N ASN A 205 -16.96 1.24 -5.51
CA ASN A 205 -17.79 1.97 -6.46
C ASN A 205 -17.30 1.89 -7.91
N GLU A 206 -15.99 1.69 -8.10
CA GLU A 206 -15.37 1.45 -9.42
C GLU A 206 -15.39 -0.03 -9.80
N ASN A 207 -16.00 -0.87 -8.97
CA ASN A 207 -16.07 -2.31 -9.15
C ASN A 207 -17.52 -2.79 -9.05
N THR A 208 -17.84 -3.91 -9.73
CA THR A 208 -19.06 -4.66 -9.46
C THR A 208 -18.82 -5.65 -8.31
N ASP A 209 -19.89 -6.11 -7.69
CA ASP A 209 -19.79 -7.16 -6.66
C ASP A 209 -19.18 -8.44 -7.24
N GLU A 210 -19.51 -8.74 -8.50
CA GLU A 210 -18.96 -9.89 -9.21
C GLU A 210 -17.45 -9.78 -9.45
N THR A 211 -16.92 -8.58 -9.75
CA THR A 211 -15.47 -8.38 -9.90
C THR A 211 -14.75 -8.52 -8.57
N LEU A 212 -15.33 -8.02 -7.47
CA LEU A 212 -14.78 -8.19 -6.12
C LEU A 212 -14.71 -9.68 -5.74
N ILE A 213 -15.75 -10.46 -6.06
CA ILE A 213 -15.76 -11.92 -5.87
C ILE A 213 -14.66 -12.60 -6.71
N GLN A 214 -14.46 -12.15 -7.95
CA GLN A 214 -13.42 -12.73 -8.83
C GLN A 214 -12.02 -12.48 -8.26
N TYR A 215 -11.72 -11.28 -7.77
CA TYR A 215 -10.46 -10.98 -7.08
C TYR A 215 -10.28 -11.85 -5.84
N SER A 216 -11.31 -11.97 -5.00
CA SER A 216 -11.27 -12.82 -3.81
C SER A 216 -10.95 -14.28 -4.15
N LYS A 217 -11.63 -14.85 -5.14
CA LYS A 217 -11.40 -16.23 -5.60
C LYS A 217 -10.00 -16.44 -6.17
N LEU A 218 -9.50 -15.48 -6.95
CA LEU A 218 -8.17 -15.56 -7.53
C LEU A 218 -7.10 -15.55 -6.45
N LEU A 219 -7.20 -14.67 -5.45
CA LEU A 219 -6.29 -14.63 -4.31
C LEU A 219 -6.34 -15.91 -3.48
N GLN A 220 -7.53 -16.43 -3.18
CA GLN A 220 -7.69 -17.69 -2.44
C GLN A 220 -7.02 -18.86 -3.18
N SER A 221 -7.24 -18.97 -4.49
CA SER A 221 -6.61 -19.99 -5.31
C SER A 221 -5.10 -19.89 -5.28
N LYS A 222 -4.54 -18.68 -5.43
CA LYS A 222 -3.09 -18.46 -5.39
C LYS A 222 -2.51 -18.74 -4.01
N ASN A 223 -3.12 -18.23 -2.95
CA ASN A 223 -2.66 -18.42 -1.57
C ASN A 223 -2.73 -19.89 -1.10
N SER A 224 -3.54 -20.73 -1.74
CA SER A 224 -3.58 -22.17 -1.45
C SER A 224 -2.41 -22.94 -2.08
N THR A 225 -1.74 -22.38 -3.08
CA THR A 225 -0.68 -23.05 -3.84
C THR A 225 0.71 -22.43 -3.62
N GLU A 226 0.77 -21.16 -3.21
CA GLU A 226 2.03 -20.43 -3.06
C GLU A 226 2.48 -20.38 -1.59
N LYS A 227 3.81 -20.41 -1.38
CA LYS A 227 4.41 -20.30 -0.04
C LYS A 227 4.26 -18.90 0.58
N LYS A 228 4.18 -17.87 -0.25
CA LYS A 228 4.05 -16.48 0.16
C LYS A 228 2.59 -16.08 0.11
N LYS A 229 2.06 -15.56 1.22
CA LYS A 229 0.73 -14.97 1.26
C LYS A 229 0.68 -13.71 0.41
N LEU A 230 -0.21 -13.70 -0.59
CA LEU A 230 -0.57 -12.52 -1.38
C LEU A 230 -1.66 -11.75 -0.64
N LEU A 231 -1.53 -10.44 -0.58
CA LEU A 231 -2.42 -9.56 0.17
C LEU A 231 -3.50 -8.95 -0.74
N SER A 232 -4.61 -8.57 -0.13
CA SER A 232 -5.61 -7.69 -0.73
C SER A 232 -5.84 -6.45 0.10
N ALA A 233 -5.74 -5.30 -0.54
CA ALA A 233 -6.04 -4.01 0.07
C ALA A 233 -6.95 -3.20 -0.85
N ILE A 234 -7.85 -2.41 -0.27
CA ILE A 234 -8.83 -1.61 -1.01
C ILE A 234 -9.16 -0.34 -0.23
N HIS A 235 -9.39 0.77 -0.96
CA HIS A 235 -9.94 1.99 -0.36
C HIS A 235 -11.40 1.78 0.01
N ALA A 236 -11.80 2.31 1.16
CA ALA A 236 -13.15 2.13 1.69
C ALA A 236 -13.59 3.35 2.49
N ALA A 237 -14.77 3.86 2.21
CA ALA A 237 -15.40 4.99 2.91
C ALA A 237 -14.44 6.18 3.08
N GLU A 238 -13.68 6.52 2.02
CA GLU A 238 -12.74 7.62 2.03
C GLU A 238 -13.45 8.97 2.19
N SER A 239 -14.57 9.17 1.46
CA SER A 239 -15.42 10.35 1.60
C SER A 239 -16.84 9.96 1.96
N LYS A 240 -17.62 10.95 2.43
CA LYS A 240 -19.06 10.78 2.67
C LYS A 240 -19.78 10.38 1.39
N ASP A 241 -19.44 11.03 0.27
CA ASP A 241 -20.06 10.81 -1.03
C ASP A 241 -19.85 9.36 -1.53
N THR A 242 -18.69 8.76 -1.32
CA THR A 242 -18.43 7.38 -1.74
C THR A 242 -19.32 6.39 -1.02
N ASN A 243 -19.55 6.59 0.27
CA ASN A 243 -20.42 5.71 1.07
C ASN A 243 -21.91 5.91 0.73
N GLU A 244 -22.35 7.17 0.55
CA GLU A 244 -23.72 7.50 0.12
C GLU A 244 -24.01 6.96 -1.28
N LEU A 245 -23.06 7.08 -2.22
CA LEU A 245 -23.16 6.54 -3.57
C LEU A 245 -23.34 5.01 -3.56
N SER A 246 -22.58 4.30 -2.75
CA SER A 246 -22.72 2.86 -2.59
C SER A 246 -24.12 2.50 -2.05
N LYS A 247 -24.57 3.17 -0.99
CA LYS A 247 -25.91 2.96 -0.42
C LYS A 247 -27.03 3.22 -1.41
N SER A 248 -26.94 4.30 -2.18
CA SER A 248 -27.99 4.65 -3.18
C SER A 248 -28.07 3.64 -4.32
N LYS A 249 -26.95 3.07 -4.75
CA LYS A 249 -26.89 2.12 -5.88
C LYS A 249 -27.18 0.67 -5.50
N THR A 250 -26.83 0.27 -4.29
CA THR A 250 -26.81 -1.15 -3.89
C THR A 250 -27.61 -1.43 -2.62
N GLY A 251 -28.03 -0.40 -1.89
CA GLY A 251 -28.65 -0.54 -0.57
C GLY A 251 -27.62 -0.85 0.55
N MET A 252 -26.34 -0.93 0.24
CA MET A 252 -25.27 -1.30 1.17
C MET A 252 -24.19 -0.22 1.25
N THR A 253 -23.55 -0.07 2.42
CA THR A 253 -22.35 0.75 2.54
C THR A 253 -21.22 0.20 1.66
N GLU A 254 -20.27 1.05 1.31
CA GLU A 254 -19.09 0.62 0.57
C GLU A 254 -18.30 -0.44 1.35
N VAL A 255 -18.12 -0.21 2.65
CA VAL A 255 -17.42 -1.15 3.55
C VAL A 255 -18.15 -2.49 3.62
N TYR A 256 -19.47 -2.49 3.79
CA TYR A 256 -20.25 -3.73 3.86
C TYR A 256 -20.06 -4.56 2.58
N ARG A 257 -20.17 -3.93 1.39
CA ARG A 257 -19.95 -4.60 0.09
C ARG A 257 -18.55 -5.22 0.00
N ILE A 258 -17.53 -4.46 0.38
CA ILE A 258 -16.15 -4.92 0.36
C ILE A 258 -15.99 -6.15 1.27
N MET A 259 -16.48 -6.06 2.50
CA MET A 259 -16.38 -7.14 3.48
C MET A 259 -17.17 -8.38 3.08
N GLN A 260 -18.28 -8.21 2.38
CA GLN A 260 -19.11 -9.30 1.89
C GLN A 260 -18.48 -10.03 0.71
N TYR A 261 -17.95 -9.30 -0.26
CA TYR A 261 -17.59 -9.84 -1.57
C TYR A 261 -16.10 -10.04 -1.78
N LEU A 262 -15.26 -9.10 -1.35
CA LEU A 262 -13.80 -9.20 -1.49
C LEU A 262 -13.16 -9.90 -0.29
N LYS A 263 -13.58 -9.57 0.94
CA LYS A 263 -13.00 -10.04 2.20
C LYS A 263 -11.50 -9.73 2.28
N PRO A 264 -11.13 -8.44 2.25
CA PRO A 264 -9.73 -8.03 2.13
C PRO A 264 -8.94 -8.27 3.40
N ASP A 265 -7.60 -8.27 3.26
CA ASP A 265 -6.69 -8.23 4.41
C ASP A 265 -6.64 -6.83 5.02
N ILE A 266 -6.79 -5.79 4.18
CA ILE A 266 -6.58 -4.39 4.57
C ILE A 266 -7.64 -3.49 3.94
N LEU A 267 -8.20 -2.60 4.75
CA LEU A 267 -9.00 -1.45 4.32
C LEU A 267 -8.19 -0.16 4.50
N VAL A 268 -8.29 0.76 3.54
CA VAL A 268 -7.64 2.07 3.61
C VAL A 268 -8.69 3.15 3.81
N HIS A 269 -8.38 4.15 4.60
CA HIS A 269 -9.18 5.28 5.03
C HIS A 269 -10.18 4.97 6.13
N MET A 270 -11.34 4.40 5.83
CA MET A 270 -12.45 4.18 6.78
C MET A 270 -12.95 5.47 7.46
N THR A 271 -12.71 6.63 6.85
CA THR A 271 -12.95 7.96 7.44
C THR A 271 -14.43 8.22 7.68
N ASN A 272 -15.29 7.71 6.77
CA ASN A 272 -16.74 7.89 6.80
C ASN A 272 -17.48 6.56 6.99
N ALA A 273 -16.85 5.59 7.65
CA ALA A 273 -17.48 4.34 8.06
C ALA A 273 -18.45 4.56 9.23
N ASP A 274 -19.59 3.89 9.20
CA ASP A 274 -20.52 3.90 10.32
C ASP A 274 -20.19 2.84 11.40
N GLU A 275 -20.92 2.80 12.50
CA GLU A 275 -20.67 1.88 13.61
C GLU A 275 -20.86 0.40 13.20
N GLU A 276 -21.77 0.12 12.27
CA GLU A 276 -22.01 -1.23 11.75
C GLU A 276 -20.81 -1.68 10.90
N ASP A 277 -20.29 -0.80 10.04
CA ASP A 277 -19.09 -1.02 9.24
C ASP A 277 -17.89 -1.34 10.14
N ILE A 278 -17.65 -0.52 11.16
CA ILE A 278 -16.56 -0.73 12.13
C ILE A 278 -16.71 -2.09 12.84
N SER A 279 -17.94 -2.42 13.28
CA SER A 279 -18.23 -3.69 13.94
C SER A 279 -17.93 -4.90 13.04
N ILE A 280 -18.30 -4.85 11.76
CA ILE A 280 -18.04 -5.94 10.80
C ILE A 280 -16.54 -6.11 10.58
N VAL A 281 -15.82 -5.01 10.40
CA VAL A 281 -14.36 -5.02 10.18
C VAL A 281 -13.64 -5.59 11.40
N ALA A 282 -14.00 -5.15 12.60
CA ALA A 282 -13.44 -5.65 13.85
C ALA A 282 -13.68 -7.16 14.05
N LYS A 283 -14.91 -7.64 13.81
CA LYS A 283 -15.26 -9.07 13.92
C LYS A 283 -14.46 -9.96 12.95
N LYS A 284 -14.06 -9.43 11.80
CA LYS A 284 -13.28 -10.18 10.80
C LYS A 284 -11.76 -10.07 11.01
N GLY A 285 -11.30 -9.18 11.88
CA GLY A 285 -9.88 -8.92 12.10
C GLY A 285 -9.16 -8.33 10.89
N THR A 286 -9.89 -7.63 10.02
CA THR A 286 -9.32 -6.93 8.86
C THR A 286 -8.53 -5.72 9.33
N GLY A 287 -7.30 -5.55 8.81
CA GLY A 287 -6.46 -4.41 9.14
C GLY A 287 -7.02 -3.10 8.56
N VAL A 288 -6.83 -2.00 9.28
CA VAL A 288 -7.24 -0.66 8.81
C VAL A 288 -6.03 0.26 8.76
N ILE A 289 -5.86 0.95 7.63
CA ILE A 289 -4.84 1.99 7.45
C ILE A 289 -5.54 3.34 7.36
N VAL A 290 -5.29 4.21 8.33
CA VAL A 290 -5.78 5.59 8.31
C VAL A 290 -4.76 6.52 7.64
N CYS A 291 -5.25 7.48 6.86
CA CYS A 291 -4.43 8.39 6.06
C CYS A 291 -4.71 9.87 6.41
N PRO A 292 -4.47 10.31 7.66
CA PRO A 292 -4.96 11.62 8.13
C PRO A 292 -4.39 12.79 7.31
N ARG A 293 -3.14 12.68 6.84
CA ARG A 293 -2.54 13.72 6.00
C ARG A 293 -3.20 13.79 4.62
N SER A 294 -3.43 12.65 3.99
CA SER A 294 -4.11 12.58 2.69
C SER A 294 -5.53 13.11 2.81
N ASN A 295 -6.26 12.65 3.82
CA ASN A 295 -7.63 13.06 4.08
C ASN A 295 -7.74 14.59 4.27
N GLY A 296 -6.83 15.19 5.05
CA GLY A 296 -6.80 16.64 5.25
C GLY A 296 -6.46 17.42 3.97
N ILE A 297 -5.55 16.93 3.11
CA ILE A 297 -5.20 17.56 1.83
C ILE A 297 -6.34 17.45 0.81
N LEU A 298 -7.07 16.35 0.83
CA LEU A 298 -8.17 16.08 -0.10
C LEU A 298 -9.53 16.61 0.41
N GLY A 299 -9.59 17.05 1.67
CA GLY A 299 -10.83 17.56 2.28
C GLY A 299 -11.89 16.47 2.48
N VAL A 300 -11.49 15.24 2.74
CA VAL A 300 -12.40 14.06 2.85
C VAL A 300 -12.56 13.50 4.26
N GLY A 301 -12.01 14.17 5.27
CA GLY A 301 -12.07 13.74 6.68
C GLY A 301 -12.51 14.82 7.62
#